data_49f900cd28603eb316b8cd66b7e439e3
#
_entry.id   49f900cd28603eb316b8cd66b7e439e3
#
_cell.length_a   1.000
_cell.length_b   1.000
_cell.length_c   1.000
_cell.angle_alpha   90.00
_cell.angle_beta   90.00
_cell.angle_gamma   90.00
#
_symmetry.space_group_name_H-M   'P 1'
#
loop_
_entity.id
_entity.type
_entity.pdbx_description
1 polymer ?
#
loop_
_entity_poly.entity_id
_entity_poly.type
_entity_poly.pdbx_seq_one_letter_code
_entity_poly.pdbx_strand_id
1 'polypeptide(L)'
;MAKSGNSSPADRRFLDVSLRDVSLSRGGRLVLDGVSWMIRPGERWVLAGANGAGKTQLLKLVAGAVWPTPGRDARQYRWKGEVWRTPREVQDEIGYLGPERQDKYERYGWNHTAEEVVGTGLFRTDIPLEMPKAADRQRVAAMLRRLRIEPLGSRRFLTLSYGERRLTLLARTLISRPKLLLLDELLNGLDDANRERALRWLESTARSRLPWVLSTHRAEDVPSSATHALVLEHGRVRYRGALRGVPLERWLGARGAHTGRSRTAAKGGAPARTAGGRQRTRRARLPGVVLVRLSNASIHLDGHAALHDISLTVRSGECWVVHGHNGAGKTTLVRTLYGDHGVAAGGRIERAGIRPGVPLQQFKRRVGLVAPHLQTDLPQDLSVSELVQSGRYASVGLNEPPTAADRTAARRALAVFGLQTLATRTLRELSYGQLRRVLFARAWVRPAAMLLLDEPFSGLDGPTQRELLERLEPLLAEGTAVVMTVHRRSEWPGFCTHELELARGRVRYAGPARVVS
;
A
#
# COMPACT_ATOMS: atom_id res chain seq x y z
N MET A 1 25.67 -3.72 -40.78
CA MET A 1 24.98 -5.02 -40.65
C MET A 1 25.39 -5.64 -39.34
N ALA A 2 24.55 -5.49 -38.30
CA ALA A 2 24.81 -6.08 -37.00
C ALA A 2 24.18 -7.47 -36.97
N LYS A 3 24.99 -8.49 -36.66
CA LYS A 3 24.59 -9.90 -36.58
C LYS A 3 23.36 -10.04 -35.68
N SER A 4 22.25 -10.50 -36.25
CA SER A 4 21.06 -10.97 -35.51
C SER A 4 21.47 -12.15 -34.63
N GLY A 5 21.58 -11.91 -33.30
CA GLY A 5 21.86 -12.98 -32.34
C GLY A 5 20.80 -14.06 -32.47
N ASN A 6 21.24 -15.25 -32.79
CA ASN A 6 20.44 -16.45 -32.99
C ASN A 6 19.82 -16.85 -31.63
N SER A 7 18.56 -16.44 -31.37
CA SER A 7 17.85 -16.83 -30.14
C SER A 7 17.58 -18.34 -30.17
N SER A 8 17.94 -19.03 -29.07
CA SER A 8 17.67 -20.46 -28.87
C SER A 8 16.18 -20.75 -29.07
N PRO A 9 15.80 -21.95 -29.58
CA PRO A 9 14.38 -22.36 -29.67
C PRO A 9 13.62 -22.23 -28.35
N ALA A 10 14.30 -22.40 -27.22
CA ALA A 10 13.74 -22.18 -25.88
C ALA A 10 13.39 -20.70 -25.60
N ASP A 11 14.12 -19.76 -26.20
CA ASP A 11 13.88 -18.33 -26.04
C ASP A 11 12.64 -17.86 -26.80
N ARG A 12 12.29 -18.51 -27.90
CA ARG A 12 11.10 -18.18 -28.71
C ARG A 12 9.77 -18.44 -27.98
N ARG A 13 9.81 -19.13 -26.83
CA ARG A 13 8.61 -19.38 -26.01
C ARG A 13 8.22 -18.20 -25.15
N PHE A 14 9.12 -17.25 -24.92
CA PHE A 14 8.90 -16.10 -24.06
C PHE A 14 9.01 -14.79 -24.84
N LEU A 15 8.52 -13.72 -24.24
CA LEU A 15 8.43 -12.41 -24.85
C LEU A 15 9.69 -11.59 -24.56
N ASP A 16 10.31 -11.02 -25.61
CA ASP A 16 11.29 -9.95 -25.47
C ASP A 16 10.58 -8.60 -25.57
N VAL A 17 10.99 -7.63 -24.78
CA VAL A 17 10.55 -6.24 -24.91
C VAL A 17 11.74 -5.32 -25.04
N SER A 18 11.71 -4.42 -26.03
CA SER A 18 12.72 -3.39 -26.23
C SER A 18 12.07 -2.01 -26.26
N LEU A 19 12.56 -1.14 -25.41
CA LEU A 19 12.26 0.28 -25.39
C LEU A 19 13.53 1.04 -25.81
N ARG A 20 13.41 2.01 -26.73
CA ARG A 20 14.51 2.88 -27.15
C ARG A 20 14.05 4.32 -27.09
N ASP A 21 14.70 5.12 -26.25
CA ASP A 21 14.48 6.55 -26.08
C ASP A 21 13.01 6.93 -25.85
N VAL A 22 12.31 6.15 -25.01
CA VAL A 22 10.88 6.29 -24.80
C VAL A 22 10.59 7.30 -23.72
N SER A 23 9.73 8.28 -24.02
CA SER A 23 9.24 9.28 -23.07
C SER A 23 7.73 9.15 -22.86
N LEU A 24 7.25 9.57 -21.69
CA LEU A 24 5.83 9.55 -21.34
C LEU A 24 5.44 10.82 -20.58
N SER A 25 4.49 11.56 -21.15
CA SER A 25 3.86 12.71 -20.49
C SER A 25 2.46 12.38 -20.00
N ARG A 26 2.08 12.89 -18.84
CA ARG A 26 0.73 12.76 -18.25
C ARG A 26 0.31 14.10 -17.67
N GLY A 27 -0.85 14.61 -18.10
CA GLY A 27 -1.34 15.91 -17.63
C GLY A 27 -0.33 17.04 -17.82
N GLY A 28 0.35 17.07 -18.97
CA GLY A 28 1.37 18.08 -19.29
C GLY A 28 2.71 17.93 -18.55
N ARG A 29 2.88 16.89 -17.70
CA ARG A 29 4.15 16.64 -16.99
C ARG A 29 4.87 15.44 -17.58
N LEU A 30 6.17 15.57 -17.79
CA LEU A 30 7.04 14.47 -18.19
C LEU A 30 7.23 13.51 -17.00
N VAL A 31 6.78 12.27 -17.18
CA VAL A 31 6.84 11.21 -16.14
C VAL A 31 7.98 10.24 -16.42
N LEU A 32 8.23 9.93 -17.69
CA LEU A 32 9.38 9.16 -18.15
C LEU A 32 10.10 9.97 -19.22
N ASP A 33 11.43 9.98 -19.17
CA ASP A 33 12.27 10.80 -20.04
C ASP A 33 13.40 9.96 -20.63
N GLY A 34 13.34 9.68 -21.94
CA GLY A 34 14.36 9.01 -22.71
C GLY A 34 14.72 7.60 -22.23
N VAL A 35 13.73 6.82 -21.76
CA VAL A 35 13.96 5.50 -21.20
C VAL A 35 14.32 4.50 -22.29
N SER A 36 15.50 3.90 -22.18
CA SER A 36 15.93 2.78 -23.01
C SER A 36 16.14 1.53 -22.16
N TRP A 37 15.41 0.46 -22.48
CA TRP A 37 15.44 -0.78 -21.69
C TRP A 37 15.12 -1.99 -22.56
N MET A 38 15.72 -3.13 -22.22
CA MET A 38 15.45 -4.42 -22.88
C MET A 38 15.22 -5.49 -21.83
N ILE A 39 14.17 -6.26 -22.01
CA ILE A 39 13.84 -7.43 -21.17
C ILE A 39 13.91 -8.66 -22.07
N ARG A 40 14.77 -9.64 -21.72
CA ARG A 40 14.97 -10.87 -22.49
C ARG A 40 14.44 -12.10 -21.73
N PRO A 41 14.16 -13.20 -22.41
CA PRO A 41 13.84 -14.47 -21.79
C PRO A 41 14.88 -14.89 -20.76
N GLY A 42 14.44 -15.27 -19.57
CA GLY A 42 15.31 -15.65 -18.47
C GLY A 42 15.84 -14.50 -17.61
N GLU A 43 15.68 -13.26 -18.04
CA GLU A 43 16.02 -12.12 -17.19
C GLU A 43 14.93 -11.85 -16.14
N ARG A 44 15.36 -11.62 -14.92
CA ARG A 44 14.52 -11.35 -13.76
C ARG A 44 14.94 -10.02 -13.17
N TRP A 45 14.10 -9.00 -13.41
CA TRP A 45 14.43 -7.62 -13.16
C TRP A 45 13.82 -7.09 -11.85
N VAL A 46 14.63 -6.40 -11.07
CA VAL A 46 14.15 -5.52 -10.00
C VAL A 46 14.09 -4.09 -10.53
N LEU A 47 12.91 -3.52 -10.55
CA LEU A 47 12.66 -2.12 -10.89
C LEU A 47 12.64 -1.30 -9.60
N ALA A 48 13.75 -0.63 -9.30
CA ALA A 48 13.99 0.13 -8.09
C ALA A 48 13.79 1.64 -8.30
N GLY A 49 13.50 2.36 -7.24
CA GLY A 49 13.37 3.82 -7.23
C GLY A 49 12.36 4.31 -6.20
N ALA A 50 12.45 5.58 -5.83
CA ALA A 50 11.51 6.22 -4.91
C ALA A 50 10.07 6.23 -5.44
N ASN A 51 9.10 6.50 -4.57
CA ASN A 51 7.73 6.72 -5.00
C ASN A 51 7.66 7.96 -5.90
N GLY A 52 6.86 7.86 -6.98
CA GLY A 52 6.81 8.92 -8.00
C GLY A 52 7.95 8.90 -9.03
N ALA A 53 8.93 8.00 -8.94
CA ALA A 53 10.01 7.87 -9.93
C ALA A 53 9.55 7.40 -11.33
N GLY A 54 8.28 6.97 -11.48
CA GLY A 54 7.74 6.51 -12.77
C GLY A 54 7.64 4.99 -12.93
N LYS A 55 7.94 4.18 -11.89
CA LYS A 55 7.96 2.71 -11.96
C LYS A 55 6.67 2.11 -12.52
N THR A 56 5.53 2.43 -11.92
CA THR A 56 4.20 1.99 -12.38
C THR A 56 3.93 2.39 -13.83
N GLN A 57 4.29 3.62 -14.22
CA GLN A 57 4.06 4.09 -15.57
C GLN A 57 4.96 3.37 -16.57
N LEU A 58 6.20 3.04 -16.20
CA LEU A 58 7.09 2.23 -17.03
C LEU A 58 6.54 0.81 -17.21
N LEU A 59 6.05 0.15 -16.14
CA LEU A 59 5.43 -1.17 -16.24
C LEU A 59 4.17 -1.14 -17.11
N LYS A 60 3.31 -0.13 -16.97
CA LYS A 60 2.11 0.05 -17.81
C LYS A 60 2.48 0.32 -19.27
N LEU A 61 3.58 1.02 -19.52
CA LEU A 61 4.07 1.25 -20.87
C LEU A 61 4.58 -0.07 -21.50
N VAL A 62 5.31 -0.89 -20.74
CA VAL A 62 5.74 -2.24 -21.18
C VAL A 62 4.53 -3.14 -21.41
N ALA A 63 3.52 -3.10 -20.52
CA ALA A 63 2.28 -3.86 -20.67
C ALA A 63 1.39 -3.40 -21.82
N GLY A 64 1.68 -2.24 -22.42
CA GLY A 64 0.84 -1.66 -23.47
C GLY A 64 -0.43 -0.97 -22.96
N ALA A 65 -0.57 -0.80 -21.67
CA ALA A 65 -1.71 -0.12 -21.05
C ALA A 65 -1.66 1.41 -21.22
N VAL A 66 -0.48 1.95 -21.54
CA VAL A 66 -0.27 3.36 -21.87
C VAL A 66 0.57 3.50 -23.13
N TRP A 67 0.35 4.60 -23.86
CA TRP A 67 1.12 4.93 -25.05
C TRP A 67 2.24 5.92 -24.70
N PRO A 68 3.43 5.77 -25.29
CA PRO A 68 4.48 6.76 -25.17
C PRO A 68 4.07 8.10 -25.79
N THR A 69 4.73 9.17 -25.37
CA THR A 69 4.59 10.47 -26.03
C THR A 69 5.13 10.34 -27.45
N PRO A 70 4.41 10.79 -28.50
CA PRO A 70 4.90 10.76 -29.89
C PRO A 70 6.24 11.43 -30.03
N GLY A 71 7.15 10.86 -30.84
CA GLY A 71 8.47 11.43 -31.09
C GLY A 71 9.52 10.40 -31.48
N ARG A 72 10.61 10.32 -30.73
CA ARG A 72 11.76 9.44 -31.01
C ARG A 72 11.60 8.01 -30.49
N ASP A 73 10.45 7.67 -29.93
CA ASP A 73 10.19 6.43 -29.23
C ASP A 73 10.12 5.21 -30.17
N ALA A 74 10.79 4.14 -29.75
CA ALA A 74 10.63 2.84 -30.35
C ALA A 74 10.33 1.80 -29.28
N ARG A 75 9.09 1.31 -29.24
CA ARG A 75 8.68 0.15 -28.44
C ARG A 75 8.50 -1.04 -29.37
N GLN A 76 9.18 -2.15 -29.07
CA GLN A 76 9.13 -3.37 -29.86
C GLN A 76 8.95 -4.59 -28.94
N TYR A 77 8.17 -5.53 -29.42
CA TYR A 77 7.96 -6.83 -28.80
C TYR A 77 8.44 -7.92 -29.78
N ARG A 78 9.21 -8.89 -29.29
CA ARG A 78 9.62 -10.05 -30.09
C ARG A 78 9.05 -11.31 -29.45
N TRP A 79 8.28 -12.07 -30.22
CA TRP A 79 7.71 -13.32 -29.79
C TRP A 79 7.54 -14.27 -30.96
N LYS A 80 7.85 -15.54 -30.76
CA LYS A 80 7.80 -16.60 -31.79
C LYS A 80 8.61 -16.28 -33.06
N GLY A 81 9.61 -15.41 -32.95
CA GLY A 81 10.44 -15.00 -34.08
C GLY A 81 9.95 -13.75 -34.82
N GLU A 82 8.77 -13.28 -34.51
CA GLU A 82 8.17 -12.06 -35.09
C GLU A 82 8.43 -10.83 -34.21
N VAL A 83 8.43 -9.65 -34.83
CA VAL A 83 8.61 -8.37 -34.15
C VAL A 83 7.38 -7.50 -34.35
N TRP A 84 6.79 -7.10 -33.23
CA TRP A 84 5.61 -6.27 -33.14
C TRP A 84 5.94 -4.89 -32.60
N ARG A 85 5.36 -3.83 -33.17
CA ARG A 85 5.56 -2.44 -32.71
C ARG A 85 4.40 -1.96 -31.84
N THR A 86 3.27 -2.67 -31.86
CA THR A 86 2.11 -2.37 -31.03
C THR A 86 1.93 -3.45 -29.96
N PRO A 87 1.34 -3.15 -28.81
CA PRO A 87 1.09 -4.15 -27.78
C PRO A 87 -0.10 -5.06 -28.08
N ARG A 88 -0.96 -4.67 -29.02
CA ARG A 88 -2.25 -5.35 -29.30
C ARG A 88 -2.09 -6.84 -29.57
N GLU A 89 -1.04 -7.21 -30.29
CA GLU A 89 -0.76 -8.58 -30.70
C GLU A 89 -0.15 -9.43 -29.57
N VAL A 90 0.42 -8.80 -28.55
CA VAL A 90 1.15 -9.49 -27.49
C VAL A 90 0.64 -9.19 -26.08
N GLN A 91 -0.32 -8.27 -25.93
CA GLN A 91 -0.83 -7.85 -24.60
C GLN A 91 -1.39 -9.01 -23.79
N ASP A 92 -1.97 -9.99 -24.46
CA ASP A 92 -2.50 -11.20 -23.85
C ASP A 92 -1.43 -12.14 -23.32
N GLU A 93 -0.20 -12.01 -23.78
CA GLU A 93 0.96 -12.77 -23.34
C GLU A 93 1.71 -12.11 -22.18
N ILE A 94 1.29 -10.89 -21.82
CA ILE A 94 1.87 -10.12 -20.72
C ILE A 94 0.96 -10.22 -19.49
N GLY A 95 1.46 -10.85 -18.44
CA GLY A 95 0.81 -10.84 -17.13
C GLY A 95 1.17 -9.55 -16.39
N TYR A 96 0.21 -8.65 -16.19
CA TYR A 96 0.40 -7.45 -15.39
C TYR A 96 -0.43 -7.52 -14.10
N LEU A 97 0.24 -7.35 -12.97
CA LEU A 97 -0.37 -7.25 -11.65
C LEU A 97 0.00 -5.92 -11.00
N GLY A 98 -0.91 -4.96 -11.02
CA GLY A 98 -0.84 -3.69 -10.34
C GLY A 98 -1.83 -3.58 -9.19
N PRO A 99 -1.74 -2.54 -8.33
CA PRO A 99 -2.67 -2.31 -7.24
C PRO A 99 -4.09 -2.04 -7.73
N GLU A 100 -4.25 -1.36 -8.86
CA GLU A 100 -5.54 -0.95 -9.41
C GLU A 100 -6.49 -2.11 -9.73
N ARG A 101 -5.97 -3.32 -9.93
CA ARG A 101 -6.84 -4.48 -10.18
C ARG A 101 -7.58 -4.90 -8.90
N GLN A 102 -6.92 -4.85 -7.76
CA GLN A 102 -7.56 -5.09 -6.47
C GLN A 102 -8.61 -4.00 -6.18
N ASP A 103 -8.25 -2.73 -6.38
CA ASP A 103 -9.15 -1.60 -6.21
C ASP A 103 -10.40 -1.73 -7.09
N LYS A 104 -10.27 -2.34 -8.28
CA LYS A 104 -11.40 -2.59 -9.18
C LYS A 104 -12.42 -3.56 -8.57
N TYR A 105 -11.98 -4.68 -8.00
CA TYR A 105 -12.88 -5.64 -7.33
C TYR A 105 -13.59 -4.99 -6.14
N GLU A 106 -12.89 -4.22 -5.34
CA GLU A 106 -13.44 -3.49 -4.20
C GLU A 106 -14.46 -2.43 -4.67
N ARG A 107 -14.11 -1.63 -5.66
CA ARG A 107 -14.96 -0.54 -6.19
C ARG A 107 -16.29 -1.04 -6.76
N TYR A 108 -16.27 -2.15 -7.49
CA TYR A 108 -17.49 -2.70 -8.11
C TYR A 108 -18.21 -3.69 -7.21
N GLY A 109 -17.72 -3.94 -5.99
CA GLY A 109 -18.32 -4.89 -5.06
C GLY A 109 -18.30 -6.34 -5.59
N TRP A 110 -17.35 -6.69 -6.47
CA TRP A 110 -17.26 -8.03 -7.05
C TRP A 110 -16.76 -9.02 -6.00
N ASN A 111 -17.68 -9.72 -5.36
CA ASN A 111 -17.41 -10.61 -4.22
C ASN A 111 -17.52 -12.10 -4.60
N HIS A 112 -16.83 -12.49 -5.68
CA HIS A 112 -16.68 -13.89 -6.10
C HIS A 112 -15.78 -14.65 -5.13
N THR A 113 -15.78 -15.99 -5.16
CA THR A 113 -14.83 -16.79 -4.41
C THR A 113 -13.41 -16.61 -4.97
N ALA A 114 -12.39 -16.90 -4.16
CA ALA A 114 -11.01 -16.78 -4.64
C ALA A 114 -10.72 -17.72 -5.83
N GLU A 115 -11.29 -18.92 -5.84
CA GLU A 115 -11.17 -19.84 -6.98
C GLU A 115 -11.85 -19.32 -8.24
N GLU A 116 -13.02 -18.69 -8.13
CA GLU A 116 -13.70 -18.02 -9.25
C GLU A 116 -12.85 -16.87 -9.78
N VAL A 117 -12.32 -16.02 -8.89
CA VAL A 117 -11.41 -14.94 -9.27
C VAL A 117 -10.16 -15.47 -9.99
N VAL A 118 -9.55 -16.54 -9.50
CA VAL A 118 -8.40 -17.18 -10.18
C VAL A 118 -8.82 -17.74 -11.53
N GLY A 119 -9.99 -18.36 -11.62
CA GLY A 119 -10.56 -18.92 -12.85
C GLY A 119 -10.75 -17.89 -13.95
N THR A 120 -11.10 -16.64 -13.61
CA THR A 120 -11.22 -15.54 -14.59
C THR A 120 -9.94 -15.30 -15.39
N GLY A 121 -8.78 -15.65 -14.82
CA GLY A 121 -7.49 -15.54 -15.50
C GLY A 121 -7.35 -16.47 -16.70
N LEU A 122 -8.07 -17.59 -16.75
CA LEU A 122 -8.09 -18.50 -17.91
C LEU A 122 -8.78 -17.86 -19.12
N PHE A 123 -9.79 -17.04 -18.86
CA PHE A 123 -10.62 -16.37 -19.87
C PHE A 123 -10.23 -14.91 -20.07
N ARG A 124 -9.24 -14.40 -19.32
CA ARG A 124 -8.76 -13.01 -19.35
C ARG A 124 -9.86 -11.99 -19.05
N THR A 125 -10.86 -12.38 -18.27
CA THR A 125 -11.95 -11.52 -17.81
C THR A 125 -11.73 -11.08 -16.37
N ASP A 126 -12.42 -10.05 -15.90
CA ASP A 126 -12.33 -9.64 -14.48
C ASP A 126 -13.40 -10.31 -13.61
N ILE A 127 -14.50 -10.75 -14.23
CA ILE A 127 -15.60 -11.46 -13.58
C ILE A 127 -15.84 -12.81 -14.28
N PRO A 128 -16.39 -13.82 -13.59
CA PRO A 128 -16.80 -15.07 -14.21
C PRO A 128 -17.91 -14.80 -15.23
N LEU A 129 -17.67 -15.11 -16.50
CA LEU A 129 -18.66 -15.00 -17.58
C LEU A 129 -19.24 -16.36 -17.98
N GLU A 130 -18.51 -17.43 -17.69
CA GLU A 130 -18.86 -18.80 -18.05
C GLU A 130 -18.66 -19.75 -16.86
N MET A 131 -19.40 -20.84 -16.85
CA MET A 131 -19.22 -21.93 -15.89
C MET A 131 -17.92 -22.69 -16.21
N PRO A 132 -16.97 -22.76 -15.27
CA PRO A 132 -15.69 -23.42 -15.51
C PRO A 132 -15.89 -24.92 -15.71
N LYS A 133 -15.25 -25.49 -16.74
CA LYS A 133 -15.21 -26.94 -17.01
C LYS A 133 -14.40 -27.67 -15.91
N ALA A 134 -14.55 -28.98 -15.85
CA ALA A 134 -13.79 -29.80 -14.88
C ALA A 134 -12.27 -29.60 -15.00
N ALA A 135 -11.73 -29.52 -16.23
CA ALA A 135 -10.32 -29.25 -16.48
C ALA A 135 -9.88 -27.84 -15.96
N ASP A 136 -10.75 -26.83 -16.06
CA ASP A 136 -10.46 -25.49 -15.58
C ASP A 136 -10.42 -25.44 -14.04
N ARG A 137 -11.36 -26.12 -13.38
CA ARG A 137 -11.35 -26.30 -11.90
C ARG A 137 -10.07 -27.00 -11.44
N GLN A 138 -9.61 -28.04 -12.15
CA GLN A 138 -8.34 -28.71 -11.83
C GLN A 138 -7.13 -27.76 -11.97
N ARG A 139 -7.11 -26.93 -13.02
CA ARG A 139 -6.04 -25.91 -13.21
C ARG A 139 -6.06 -24.87 -12.11
N VAL A 140 -7.24 -24.40 -11.71
CA VAL A 140 -7.39 -23.45 -10.58
C VAL A 140 -6.89 -24.07 -9.29
N ALA A 141 -7.34 -25.28 -8.95
CA ALA A 141 -6.89 -25.99 -7.76
C ALA A 141 -5.34 -26.21 -7.75
N ALA A 142 -4.78 -26.58 -8.89
CA ALA A 142 -3.32 -26.73 -9.03
C ALA A 142 -2.58 -25.40 -8.83
N MET A 143 -3.14 -24.28 -9.29
CA MET A 143 -2.55 -22.95 -9.10
C MET A 143 -2.60 -22.50 -7.64
N LEU A 144 -3.74 -22.72 -6.96
CA LEU A 144 -3.89 -22.42 -5.53
C LEU A 144 -2.86 -23.23 -4.70
N ARG A 145 -2.69 -24.55 -4.98
CA ARG A 145 -1.66 -25.39 -4.36
C ARG A 145 -0.25 -24.83 -4.60
N ARG A 146 0.05 -24.46 -5.83
CA ARG A 146 1.37 -23.91 -6.19
C ARG A 146 1.75 -22.68 -5.37
N LEU A 147 0.80 -21.84 -5.02
CA LEU A 147 1.00 -20.65 -4.19
C LEU A 147 0.74 -20.91 -2.68
N ARG A 148 0.32 -22.13 -2.31
CA ARG A 148 -0.04 -22.54 -0.94
C ARG A 148 -1.15 -21.66 -0.35
N ILE A 149 -2.20 -21.45 -1.15
CA ILE A 149 -3.38 -20.65 -0.79
C ILE A 149 -4.70 -21.43 -0.99
N GLU A 150 -4.65 -22.77 -0.99
CA GLU A 150 -5.83 -23.63 -1.15
C GLU A 150 -6.96 -23.29 -0.15
N PRO A 151 -6.64 -22.99 1.14
CA PRO A 151 -7.69 -22.67 2.11
C PRO A 151 -8.49 -21.41 1.78
N LEU A 152 -7.99 -20.60 0.84
CA LEU A 152 -8.69 -19.38 0.42
C LEU A 152 -9.73 -19.66 -0.69
N GLY A 153 -9.64 -20.80 -1.38
CA GLY A 153 -10.39 -21.08 -2.60
C GLY A 153 -11.88 -20.78 -2.50
N SER A 154 -12.57 -21.30 -1.48
CA SER A 154 -14.00 -21.12 -1.26
C SER A 154 -14.37 -19.79 -0.57
N ARG A 155 -13.40 -19.03 -0.07
CA ARG A 155 -13.66 -17.77 0.62
C ARG A 155 -13.98 -16.66 -0.38
N ARG A 156 -14.89 -15.77 0.01
CA ARG A 156 -15.27 -14.59 -0.77
C ARG A 156 -14.12 -13.60 -0.84
N PHE A 157 -13.80 -13.08 -2.04
CA PHE A 157 -12.65 -12.23 -2.30
C PHE A 157 -12.62 -10.98 -1.42
N LEU A 158 -13.75 -10.32 -1.23
CA LEU A 158 -13.82 -9.11 -0.38
C LEU A 158 -13.71 -9.40 1.12
N THR A 159 -13.83 -10.67 1.55
CA THR A 159 -13.60 -11.07 2.95
C THR A 159 -12.14 -11.45 3.22
N LEU A 160 -11.34 -11.60 2.18
CA LEU A 160 -9.90 -11.87 2.29
C LEU A 160 -9.15 -10.63 2.82
N SER A 161 -8.07 -10.87 3.54
CA SER A 161 -7.13 -9.80 3.89
C SER A 161 -6.48 -9.20 2.63
N TYR A 162 -5.89 -8.02 2.76
CA TYR A 162 -5.18 -7.37 1.66
C TYR A 162 -4.14 -8.31 1.02
N GLY A 163 -3.32 -8.97 1.85
CA GLY A 163 -2.29 -9.89 1.38
C GLY A 163 -2.86 -11.14 0.69
N GLU A 164 -3.93 -11.72 1.23
CA GLU A 164 -4.62 -12.87 0.62
C GLU A 164 -5.23 -12.49 -0.73
N ARG A 165 -5.82 -11.29 -0.87
CA ARG A 165 -6.31 -10.76 -2.15
C ARG A 165 -5.17 -10.61 -3.17
N ARG A 166 -4.01 -10.07 -2.75
CA ARG A 166 -2.82 -9.93 -3.60
C ARG A 166 -2.33 -11.28 -4.13
N LEU A 167 -2.25 -12.30 -3.27
CA LEU A 167 -1.87 -13.66 -3.69
C LEU A 167 -2.90 -14.31 -4.61
N THR A 168 -4.19 -14.09 -4.36
CA THR A 168 -5.28 -14.55 -5.24
C THR A 168 -5.15 -13.92 -6.63
N LEU A 169 -4.88 -12.61 -6.72
CA LEU A 169 -4.66 -11.92 -7.98
C LEU A 169 -3.34 -12.32 -8.66
N LEU A 170 -2.31 -12.68 -7.90
CA LEU A 170 -1.10 -13.29 -8.45
C LEU A 170 -1.43 -14.65 -9.09
N ALA A 171 -2.19 -15.52 -8.40
CA ALA A 171 -2.66 -16.80 -8.93
C ALA A 171 -3.44 -16.61 -10.23
N ARG A 172 -4.38 -15.65 -10.25
CA ARG A 172 -5.15 -15.27 -11.43
C ARG A 172 -4.26 -14.83 -12.60
N THR A 173 -3.22 -14.04 -12.34
CA THR A 173 -2.29 -13.59 -13.38
C THR A 173 -1.44 -14.75 -13.91
N LEU A 174 -1.04 -15.67 -13.05
CA LEU A 174 -0.19 -16.81 -13.42
C LEU A 174 -0.92 -17.90 -14.18
N ILE A 175 -2.21 -18.11 -13.90
CA ILE A 175 -2.99 -19.19 -14.55
C ILE A 175 -3.16 -18.96 -16.05
N SER A 176 -3.08 -17.71 -16.53
CA SER A 176 -3.07 -17.36 -17.96
C SER A 176 -1.79 -17.80 -18.68
N ARG A 177 -0.76 -18.30 -17.96
CA ARG A 177 0.56 -18.70 -18.47
C ARG A 177 1.27 -17.62 -19.27
N PRO A 178 1.49 -16.44 -18.67
CA PRO A 178 2.10 -15.31 -19.36
C PRO A 178 3.50 -15.64 -19.87
N LYS A 179 3.95 -14.92 -20.90
CA LYS A 179 5.30 -15.01 -21.48
C LYS A 179 6.24 -13.92 -20.97
N LEU A 180 5.69 -12.92 -20.32
CA LEU A 180 6.37 -11.89 -19.53
C LEU A 180 5.48 -11.56 -18.33
N LEU A 181 6.04 -11.41 -17.14
CA LEU A 181 5.29 -11.07 -15.93
C LEU A 181 5.79 -9.73 -15.37
N LEU A 182 4.86 -8.83 -15.15
CA LEU A 182 5.09 -7.49 -14.59
C LEU A 182 4.35 -7.39 -13.26
N LEU A 183 5.10 -7.23 -12.19
CA LEU A 183 4.61 -7.23 -10.80
C LEU A 183 4.85 -5.86 -10.18
N ASP A 184 3.80 -5.06 -10.15
CA ASP A 184 3.89 -3.71 -9.59
C ASP A 184 3.56 -3.73 -8.10
N GLU A 185 4.60 -3.48 -7.29
CA GLU A 185 4.52 -3.45 -5.82
C GLU A 185 3.84 -4.70 -5.21
N LEU A 186 4.10 -5.89 -5.78
CA LEU A 186 3.48 -7.14 -5.33
C LEU A 186 3.62 -7.37 -3.83
N LEU A 187 4.80 -7.10 -3.26
CA LEU A 187 5.15 -7.42 -1.87
C LEU A 187 4.74 -6.35 -0.88
N ASN A 188 4.23 -5.23 -1.37
CA ASN A 188 3.83 -4.11 -0.53
C ASN A 188 2.51 -4.43 0.21
N GLY A 189 2.46 -4.12 1.52
CA GLY A 189 1.28 -4.39 2.37
C GLY A 189 1.01 -5.87 2.67
N LEU A 190 1.92 -6.78 2.30
CA LEU A 190 1.83 -8.17 2.71
C LEU A 190 2.35 -8.35 4.14
N ASP A 191 1.65 -9.19 4.92
CA ASP A 191 2.21 -9.73 6.15
C ASP A 191 3.37 -10.70 5.85
N ASP A 192 4.13 -11.07 6.87
CA ASP A 192 5.33 -11.89 6.72
C ASP A 192 5.02 -13.25 6.07
N ALA A 193 3.88 -13.88 6.42
CA ALA A 193 3.50 -15.18 5.87
C ALA A 193 3.15 -15.10 4.38
N ASN A 194 2.36 -14.12 3.97
CA ASN A 194 1.98 -13.92 2.58
C ASN A 194 3.16 -13.40 1.74
N ARG A 195 4.00 -12.55 2.32
CA ARG A 195 5.24 -12.10 1.71
C ARG A 195 6.19 -13.26 1.43
N GLU A 196 6.39 -14.14 2.41
CA GLU A 196 7.21 -15.33 2.25
C GLU A 196 6.67 -16.28 1.17
N ARG A 197 5.33 -16.46 1.06
CA ARG A 197 4.72 -17.25 -0.02
C ARG A 197 5.02 -16.65 -1.40
N ALA A 198 4.86 -15.33 -1.55
CA ALA A 198 5.16 -14.64 -2.81
C ALA A 198 6.65 -14.74 -3.17
N LEU A 199 7.56 -14.51 -2.21
CA LEU A 199 9.00 -14.63 -2.40
C LEU A 199 9.41 -16.07 -2.77
N ARG A 200 8.92 -17.08 -2.06
CA ARG A 200 9.17 -18.49 -2.40
C ARG A 200 8.73 -18.82 -3.83
N TRP A 201 7.58 -18.28 -4.27
CA TRP A 201 7.17 -18.47 -5.65
C TRP A 201 8.16 -17.80 -6.62
N LEU A 202 8.56 -16.54 -6.39
CA LEU A 202 9.57 -15.84 -7.20
C LEU A 202 10.89 -16.61 -7.24
N GLU A 203 11.37 -17.13 -6.11
CA GLU A 203 12.57 -17.97 -6.04
C GLU A 203 12.43 -19.25 -6.86
N SER A 204 11.26 -19.88 -6.87
CA SER A 204 11.00 -21.08 -7.67
C SER A 204 11.14 -20.82 -9.18
N THR A 205 11.05 -19.56 -9.62
CA THR A 205 11.23 -19.18 -11.04
C THR A 205 12.70 -19.19 -11.49
N ALA A 206 13.66 -19.34 -10.58
CA ALA A 206 15.09 -19.32 -10.89
C ALA A 206 15.49 -20.34 -11.98
N ARG A 207 14.81 -21.49 -12.02
CA ARG A 207 15.01 -22.54 -13.02
C ARG A 207 14.17 -22.37 -14.28
N SER A 208 13.26 -21.39 -14.29
CA SER A 208 12.40 -21.10 -15.45
C SER A 208 13.03 -19.99 -16.28
N ARG A 209 12.72 -19.97 -17.58
CA ARG A 209 13.13 -18.86 -18.46
C ARG A 209 12.05 -17.77 -18.54
N LEU A 210 10.99 -17.83 -17.72
CA LEU A 210 9.97 -16.80 -17.64
C LEU A 210 10.61 -15.48 -17.20
N PRO A 211 10.64 -14.46 -18.05
CA PRO A 211 11.11 -13.15 -17.64
C PRO A 211 10.06 -12.49 -16.74
N TRP A 212 10.53 -11.82 -15.69
CA TRP A 212 9.65 -11.02 -14.87
C TRP A 212 10.32 -9.72 -14.41
N VAL A 213 9.48 -8.75 -14.12
CA VAL A 213 9.88 -7.47 -13.52
C VAL A 213 9.11 -7.29 -12.23
N LEU A 214 9.80 -7.07 -11.13
CA LEU A 214 9.25 -6.74 -9.82
C LEU A 214 9.61 -5.30 -9.48
N SER A 215 8.61 -4.41 -9.37
CA SER A 215 8.87 -3.09 -8.81
C SER A 215 8.87 -3.15 -7.28
N THR A 216 9.87 -2.52 -6.68
CA THR A 216 9.97 -2.37 -5.23
C THR A 216 10.71 -1.08 -4.85
N HIS A 217 10.48 -0.63 -3.63
CA HIS A 217 11.22 0.47 -3.01
C HIS A 217 11.96 0.00 -1.74
N ARG A 218 12.04 -1.33 -1.49
CA ARG A 218 12.68 -1.93 -0.32
C ARG A 218 13.71 -2.96 -0.72
N ALA A 219 14.90 -2.90 -0.13
CA ALA A 219 15.97 -3.85 -0.41
C ALA A 219 15.62 -5.29 0.05
N GLU A 220 14.88 -5.42 1.13
CA GLU A 220 14.43 -6.71 1.68
C GLU A 220 13.42 -7.46 0.78
N ASP A 221 12.80 -6.77 -0.19
CA ASP A 221 11.86 -7.33 -1.14
C ASP A 221 12.53 -7.88 -2.41
N VAL A 222 13.85 -7.77 -2.50
CA VAL A 222 14.61 -8.25 -3.67
C VAL A 222 14.82 -9.77 -3.56
N PRO A 223 14.21 -10.57 -4.47
CA PRO A 223 14.41 -12.02 -4.47
C PRO A 223 15.85 -12.38 -4.85
N SER A 224 16.41 -13.43 -4.26
CA SER A 224 17.74 -13.95 -4.63
C SER A 224 17.79 -14.47 -6.07
N SER A 225 16.64 -14.85 -6.62
CA SER A 225 16.48 -15.25 -8.02
C SER A 225 16.57 -14.09 -9.00
N ALA A 226 16.55 -12.82 -8.56
CA ALA A 226 16.71 -11.67 -9.43
C ALA A 226 18.09 -11.62 -10.09
N THR A 227 18.13 -11.27 -11.38
CA THR A 227 19.37 -11.27 -12.17
C THR A 227 19.83 -9.86 -12.56
N HIS A 228 18.89 -8.94 -12.70
CA HIS A 228 19.12 -7.58 -13.22
C HIS A 228 18.40 -6.55 -12.36
N ALA A 229 18.89 -5.31 -12.44
CA ALA A 229 18.24 -4.16 -11.84
C ALA A 229 18.12 -3.00 -12.83
N LEU A 230 16.97 -2.34 -12.78
CA LEU A 230 16.75 -1.03 -13.39
C LEU A 230 16.40 -0.04 -12.27
N VAL A 231 17.16 1.03 -12.16
CA VAL A 231 16.90 2.09 -11.18
C VAL A 231 16.36 3.32 -11.90
N LEU A 232 15.18 3.77 -11.47
CA LEU A 232 14.57 5.01 -11.96
C LEU A 232 14.69 6.12 -10.91
N GLU A 233 15.06 7.29 -11.37
CA GLU A 233 15.05 8.52 -10.59
C GLU A 233 14.49 9.67 -11.44
N HIS A 234 13.43 10.32 -10.95
CA HIS A 234 12.77 11.43 -11.69
C HIS A 234 12.42 11.10 -13.15
N GLY A 235 11.96 9.89 -13.42
CA GLY A 235 11.58 9.43 -14.77
C GLY A 235 12.75 9.01 -15.66
N ARG A 236 14.00 9.11 -15.20
CA ARG A 236 15.21 8.75 -15.96
C ARG A 236 15.87 7.50 -15.43
N VAL A 237 16.53 6.75 -16.29
CA VAL A 237 17.30 5.57 -15.90
C VAL A 237 18.64 6.00 -15.30
N ARG A 238 18.86 5.64 -14.04
CA ARG A 238 20.13 5.86 -13.33
C ARG A 238 21.07 4.67 -13.41
N TYR A 239 20.49 3.47 -13.38
CA TYR A 239 21.22 2.23 -13.54
C TYR A 239 20.40 1.22 -14.32
N ARG A 240 21.06 0.43 -15.14
CA ARG A 240 20.49 -0.69 -15.89
C ARG A 240 21.56 -1.73 -16.14
N GLY A 241 21.40 -2.93 -15.61
CA GLY A 241 22.37 -4.00 -15.81
C GLY A 241 22.19 -5.17 -14.84
N ALA A 242 23.23 -6.01 -14.78
CA ALA A 242 23.26 -7.14 -13.86
C ALA A 242 23.16 -6.67 -12.40
N LEU A 243 22.39 -7.42 -11.59
CA LEU A 243 22.17 -7.08 -10.19
C LEU A 243 23.40 -7.33 -9.31
N ARG A 244 24.28 -8.27 -9.73
CA ARG A 244 25.44 -8.71 -8.95
C ARG A 244 26.38 -7.52 -8.66
N GLY A 245 26.67 -7.26 -7.39
CA GLY A 245 27.57 -6.20 -6.95
C GLY A 245 26.96 -4.78 -6.95
N VAL A 246 25.67 -4.65 -7.21
CA VAL A 246 24.98 -3.35 -7.19
C VAL A 246 24.45 -3.08 -5.78
N PRO A 247 24.87 -1.98 -5.11
CA PRO A 247 24.36 -1.60 -3.80
C PRO A 247 22.95 -0.99 -3.94
N LEU A 248 21.93 -1.83 -4.18
CA LEU A 248 20.54 -1.38 -4.32
C LEU A 248 20.04 -0.60 -3.09
N GLU A 249 20.59 -0.86 -1.92
CA GLU A 249 20.29 -0.15 -0.66
C GLU A 249 20.47 1.36 -0.79
N ARG A 250 21.29 1.82 -1.72
CA ARG A 250 21.52 3.23 -2.02
C ARG A 250 20.31 3.93 -2.64
N TRP A 251 19.47 3.18 -3.37
CA TRP A 251 18.27 3.65 -4.09
C TRP A 251 16.97 3.10 -3.52
N LEU A 252 17.08 2.05 -2.73
CA LEU A 252 15.99 1.46 -1.97
C LEU A 252 16.20 1.89 -0.52
N GLY A 253 15.15 2.27 0.20
CA GLY A 253 15.27 2.66 1.61
C GLY A 253 16.08 1.61 2.39
N ALA A 254 17.14 2.02 3.04
CA ALA A 254 18.00 1.15 3.83
C ALA A 254 17.18 0.45 4.93
N ARG A 255 17.52 -0.82 5.24
CA ARG A 255 17.12 -1.48 6.49
C ARG A 255 17.30 -0.49 7.63
N GLY A 256 16.31 -0.35 8.52
CA GLY A 256 16.36 0.53 9.67
C GLY A 256 17.68 0.40 10.44
N ALA A 257 18.66 1.19 10.03
CA ALA A 257 19.90 1.33 10.75
C ALA A 257 19.71 2.43 11.79
N HIS A 258 19.42 2.02 13.01
CA HIS A 258 19.86 2.78 14.16
C HIS A 258 21.38 2.73 14.16
N THR A 259 22.04 3.67 13.49
CA THR A 259 23.44 3.99 13.75
C THR A 259 23.69 5.46 13.41
N GLY A 260 24.28 6.09 14.39
CA GLY A 260 24.59 7.46 14.56
C GLY A 260 25.28 8.19 13.40
N ARG A 261 25.06 9.47 13.46
CA ARG A 261 25.92 10.59 13.11
C ARG A 261 26.94 10.40 11.98
N SER A 262 26.64 10.94 10.83
CA SER A 262 27.69 11.43 9.93
C SER A 262 27.94 12.91 10.22
N ARG A 263 29.08 13.18 10.84
CA ARG A 263 29.66 14.52 10.98
C ARG A 263 30.38 14.85 9.69
N THR A 264 29.88 15.80 8.92
CA THR A 264 30.73 16.56 8.00
C THR A 264 31.14 17.84 8.70
N ALA A 265 32.44 18.01 8.85
CA ALA A 265 33.08 19.13 9.49
C ALA A 265 32.96 20.40 8.66
N ALA A 266 32.44 21.47 9.26
CA ALA A 266 32.77 22.83 8.88
C ALA A 266 33.41 23.48 10.11
N LYS A 267 34.65 23.96 9.95
CA LYS A 267 35.45 24.68 10.95
C LYS A 267 34.87 26.06 11.25
N GLY A 268 34.81 26.42 12.50
CA GLY A 268 34.61 27.81 12.94
C GLY A 268 34.22 27.93 14.40
N GLY A 269 35.20 28.24 15.26
CA GLY A 269 35.13 29.05 16.47
C GLY A 269 34.25 28.58 17.64
N ALA A 270 34.92 28.20 18.76
CA ALA A 270 34.34 27.95 20.08
C ALA A 270 33.87 29.27 20.77
N PRO A 271 33.07 29.23 21.89
CA PRO A 271 33.59 28.67 23.14
C PRO A 271 32.60 27.75 23.91
N ALA A 272 33.23 27.03 24.84
CA ALA A 272 32.66 26.06 25.75
C ALA A 272 31.55 26.60 26.67
N ARG A 273 30.49 25.80 26.88
CA ARG A 273 29.73 25.79 28.14
C ARG A 273 29.16 24.41 28.44
N THR A 274 29.69 23.83 29.48
CA THR A 274 29.19 22.89 30.49
C THR A 274 28.09 21.87 30.12
N ALA A 275 28.50 20.63 30.33
CA ALA A 275 27.68 19.44 30.42
C ALA A 275 26.52 19.60 31.41
N GLY A 276 25.33 19.36 30.96
CA GLY A 276 24.15 19.13 31.75
C GLY A 276 23.30 18.10 31.04
N GLY A 277 23.48 16.83 31.34
CA GLY A 277 22.62 15.73 30.89
C GLY A 277 21.19 15.97 31.38
N ARG A 278 20.33 16.48 30.52
CA ARG A 278 18.89 16.47 30.77
C ARG A 278 18.36 15.06 30.47
N GLN A 279 18.42 14.18 31.48
CA GLN A 279 17.42 13.13 31.64
C GLN A 279 16.05 13.81 31.59
N ARG A 280 15.29 13.59 30.48
CA ARG A 280 13.86 13.93 30.43
C ARG A 280 13.16 13.05 31.48
N THR A 281 13.08 13.54 32.71
CA THR A 281 12.21 12.99 33.74
C THR A 281 10.81 12.89 33.15
N ARG A 282 10.30 11.65 33.06
CA ARG A 282 8.91 11.33 32.80
C ARG A 282 8.09 12.02 33.89
N ARG A 283 7.65 13.25 33.67
CA ARG A 283 6.56 13.83 34.47
C ARG A 283 5.39 12.88 34.33
N ALA A 284 4.92 12.32 35.45
CA ALA A 284 3.67 11.59 35.52
C ALA A 284 2.57 12.52 34.97
N ARG A 285 2.15 12.28 33.71
CA ARG A 285 1.00 12.99 33.15
C ARG A 285 -0.22 12.49 33.91
N LEU A 286 -1.08 13.40 34.35
CA LEU A 286 -2.41 13.09 34.83
C LEU A 286 -3.10 12.16 33.80
N PRO A 287 -3.84 11.13 34.25
CA PRO A 287 -4.49 10.21 33.32
C PRO A 287 -5.40 11.00 32.38
N GLY A 288 -5.17 10.87 31.07
CA GLY A 288 -5.93 11.57 30.03
C GLY A 288 -7.43 11.25 30.09
N VAL A 289 -8.25 12.11 29.53
CA VAL A 289 -9.71 11.91 29.43
C VAL A 289 -10.00 10.65 28.61
N VAL A 290 -10.91 9.80 29.07
CA VAL A 290 -11.37 8.62 28.33
C VAL A 290 -12.12 9.09 27.08
N LEU A 291 -11.62 8.69 25.89
CA LEU A 291 -12.23 8.99 24.60
C LEU A 291 -13.14 7.87 24.13
N VAL A 292 -12.69 6.62 24.28
CA VAL A 292 -13.49 5.42 23.97
C VAL A 292 -13.16 4.33 24.97
N ARG A 293 -14.19 3.60 25.42
CA ARG A 293 -14.07 2.40 26.25
C ARG A 293 -14.91 1.28 25.66
N LEU A 294 -14.25 0.15 25.41
CA LEU A 294 -14.88 -1.14 25.11
C LEU A 294 -14.84 -1.99 26.39
N SER A 295 -15.93 -2.65 26.72
CA SER A 295 -16.03 -3.59 27.83
C SER A 295 -16.71 -4.87 27.35
N ASN A 296 -15.99 -5.99 27.37
CA ASN A 296 -16.43 -7.32 26.91
C ASN A 296 -17.11 -7.26 25.53
N ALA A 297 -16.57 -6.44 24.62
CA ALA A 297 -17.20 -6.14 23.35
C ALA A 297 -16.92 -7.25 22.33
N SER A 298 -17.98 -7.92 21.86
CA SER A 298 -17.92 -8.86 20.73
C SER A 298 -18.57 -8.23 19.50
N ILE A 299 -17.96 -8.43 18.33
CA ILE A 299 -18.41 -7.85 17.06
C ILE A 299 -18.64 -8.97 16.06
N HIS A 300 -19.85 -9.02 15.48
CA HIS A 300 -20.23 -9.99 14.45
C HIS A 300 -20.31 -9.30 13.09
N LEU A 301 -19.72 -9.92 12.09
CA LEU A 301 -19.78 -9.51 10.68
C LEU A 301 -20.27 -10.71 9.87
N ASP A 302 -21.30 -10.52 9.07
CA ASP A 302 -21.86 -11.57 8.19
C ASP A 302 -22.14 -12.90 8.94
N GLY A 303 -22.67 -12.81 10.19
CA GLY A 303 -22.99 -13.96 11.02
C GLY A 303 -21.80 -14.61 11.74
N HIS A 304 -20.57 -14.13 11.52
CA HIS A 304 -19.36 -14.66 12.17
C HIS A 304 -18.80 -13.67 13.19
N ALA A 305 -18.35 -14.16 14.34
CA ALA A 305 -17.70 -13.33 15.33
C ALA A 305 -16.28 -12.95 14.85
N ALA A 306 -16.11 -11.67 14.51
CA ALA A 306 -14.83 -11.11 14.06
C ALA A 306 -13.95 -10.66 15.24
N LEU A 307 -14.58 -10.22 16.35
CA LEU A 307 -13.92 -9.90 17.61
C LEU A 307 -14.69 -10.51 18.79
N HIS A 308 -13.95 -10.97 19.79
CA HIS A 308 -14.48 -11.66 20.96
C HIS A 308 -14.00 -10.99 22.26
N ASP A 309 -14.93 -10.55 23.11
CA ASP A 309 -14.71 -10.10 24.49
C ASP A 309 -13.61 -9.02 24.62
N ILE A 310 -13.59 -8.07 23.69
CA ILE A 310 -12.58 -7.01 23.67
C ILE A 310 -12.84 -6.01 24.79
N SER A 311 -11.84 -5.81 25.65
CA SER A 311 -11.82 -4.73 26.64
C SER A 311 -10.63 -3.82 26.36
N LEU A 312 -10.90 -2.54 26.09
CA LEU A 312 -9.91 -1.54 25.72
C LEU A 312 -10.37 -0.16 26.15
N THR A 313 -9.49 0.63 26.75
CA THR A 313 -9.75 2.03 27.05
C THR A 313 -8.70 2.90 26.39
N VAL A 314 -9.12 3.81 25.51
CA VAL A 314 -8.27 4.81 24.83
C VAL A 314 -8.48 6.16 25.49
N ARG A 315 -7.38 6.81 25.90
CA ARG A 315 -7.39 8.11 26.57
C ARG A 315 -6.69 9.18 25.71
N SER A 316 -7.01 10.43 25.99
CA SER A 316 -6.32 11.56 25.32
C SER A 316 -4.81 11.51 25.53
N GLY A 317 -4.03 11.80 24.48
CA GLY A 317 -2.57 11.79 24.48
C GLY A 317 -1.92 10.40 24.49
N GLU A 318 -2.69 9.33 24.34
CA GLU A 318 -2.14 7.97 24.16
C GLU A 318 -1.90 7.66 22.69
N CYS A 319 -0.82 6.92 22.42
CA CYS A 319 -0.55 6.31 21.12
C CYS A 319 -0.61 4.79 21.26
N TRP A 320 -1.62 4.18 20.66
CA TRP A 320 -1.84 2.74 20.63
C TRP A 320 -1.41 2.17 19.28
N VAL A 321 -0.53 1.19 19.32
CA VAL A 321 -0.20 0.36 18.16
C VAL A 321 -0.95 -0.97 18.26
N VAL A 322 -1.84 -1.21 17.31
CA VAL A 322 -2.60 -2.46 17.18
C VAL A 322 -1.89 -3.36 16.17
N HIS A 323 -1.43 -4.52 16.62
CA HIS A 323 -0.71 -5.46 15.77
C HIS A 323 -1.27 -6.88 15.90
N GLY A 324 -0.82 -7.78 15.04
CA GLY A 324 -1.30 -9.16 14.94
C GLY A 324 -1.38 -9.61 13.47
N HIS A 325 -1.51 -10.91 13.25
CA HIS A 325 -1.62 -11.47 11.91
C HIS A 325 -2.80 -10.91 11.12
N ASN A 326 -2.75 -11.06 9.80
CA ASN A 326 -3.89 -10.71 8.95
C ASN A 326 -5.10 -11.58 9.34
N GLY A 327 -6.29 -10.97 9.32
CA GLY A 327 -7.49 -11.62 9.82
C GLY A 327 -7.63 -11.65 11.35
N ALA A 328 -6.70 -11.06 12.12
CA ALA A 328 -6.81 -10.99 13.58
C ALA A 328 -7.91 -10.04 14.09
N GLY A 329 -8.53 -9.23 13.21
CA GLY A 329 -9.60 -8.30 13.60
C GLY A 329 -9.15 -6.85 13.75
N LYS A 330 -7.93 -6.48 13.34
CA LYS A 330 -7.38 -5.10 13.49
C LYS A 330 -8.26 -4.02 12.86
N THR A 331 -8.59 -4.16 11.59
CA THR A 331 -9.50 -3.25 10.85
C THR A 331 -10.88 -3.19 11.48
N THR A 332 -11.43 -4.35 11.89
CA THR A 332 -12.73 -4.43 12.58
C THR A 332 -12.69 -3.64 13.88
N LEU A 333 -11.60 -3.74 14.66
CA LEU A 333 -11.45 -2.96 15.90
C LEU A 333 -11.43 -1.45 15.59
N VAL A 334 -10.61 -1.00 14.63
CA VAL A 334 -10.53 0.42 14.25
C VAL A 334 -11.90 0.95 13.81
N ARG A 335 -12.62 0.20 12.97
CA ARG A 335 -13.96 0.57 12.51
C ARG A 335 -15.00 0.56 13.65
N THR A 336 -14.86 -0.35 14.61
CA THR A 336 -15.71 -0.36 15.84
C THR A 336 -15.44 0.88 16.68
N LEU A 337 -14.18 1.25 16.90
CA LEU A 337 -13.83 2.48 17.63
C LEU A 337 -14.39 3.72 16.92
N TYR A 338 -14.35 3.77 15.59
CA TYR A 338 -14.91 4.86 14.78
C TYR A 338 -16.45 4.90 14.83
N GLY A 339 -17.10 3.74 14.99
CA GLY A 339 -18.55 3.62 15.08
C GLY A 339 -19.22 3.10 13.81
N ASP A 340 -18.50 2.37 12.96
CA ASP A 340 -19.07 1.69 11.79
C ASP A 340 -19.68 0.34 12.17
N HIS A 341 -19.21 -0.28 13.25
CA HIS A 341 -19.72 -1.54 13.75
C HIS A 341 -20.31 -1.38 15.16
N GLY A 342 -21.44 -2.05 15.40
CA GLY A 342 -22.06 -2.17 16.70
C GLY A 342 -21.40 -3.27 17.54
N VAL A 343 -21.66 -3.26 18.83
CA VAL A 343 -21.25 -4.29 19.79
C VAL A 343 -22.43 -5.21 20.04
N ALA A 344 -22.19 -6.51 20.07
CA ALA A 344 -23.20 -7.53 20.37
C ALA A 344 -23.74 -7.41 21.82
N ALA A 345 -24.90 -8.00 22.06
CA ALA A 345 -25.51 -8.05 23.40
C ALA A 345 -24.51 -8.64 24.41
N GLY A 346 -24.48 -8.06 25.61
CA GLY A 346 -23.56 -8.43 26.69
C GLY A 346 -22.26 -7.62 26.70
N GLY A 347 -21.89 -6.96 25.59
CA GLY A 347 -20.77 -6.03 25.52
C GLY A 347 -21.21 -4.56 25.57
N ARG A 348 -20.26 -3.66 25.84
CA ARG A 348 -20.53 -2.22 25.92
C ARG A 348 -19.47 -1.40 25.21
N ILE A 349 -19.91 -0.32 24.55
CA ILE A 349 -19.02 0.72 24.04
C ILE A 349 -19.47 2.09 24.54
N GLU A 350 -18.55 2.83 25.13
CA GLU A 350 -18.75 4.21 25.58
C GLU A 350 -17.85 5.12 24.76
N ARG A 351 -18.39 6.24 24.28
CA ARG A 351 -17.66 7.27 23.51
C ARG A 351 -17.83 8.62 24.16
N ALA A 352 -16.76 9.37 24.29
CA ALA A 352 -16.76 10.70 24.93
C ALA A 352 -17.80 11.62 24.31
N GLY A 353 -18.68 12.17 25.14
CA GLY A 353 -19.73 13.10 24.72
C GLY A 353 -20.93 12.48 24.02
N ILE A 354 -21.00 11.13 23.93
CA ILE A 354 -22.16 10.41 23.38
C ILE A 354 -22.98 9.84 24.55
N ARG A 355 -24.22 10.29 24.64
CA ARG A 355 -25.25 9.80 25.59
C ARG A 355 -26.42 9.29 24.75
N PRO A 356 -27.35 8.51 25.32
CA PRO A 356 -28.61 8.15 24.65
C PRO A 356 -29.27 9.39 24.02
N GLY A 357 -29.66 9.31 22.74
CA GLY A 357 -30.25 10.42 21.98
C GLY A 357 -29.25 11.34 21.25
N VAL A 358 -27.95 11.25 21.54
CA VAL A 358 -26.92 12.02 20.82
C VAL A 358 -26.47 11.27 19.56
N PRO A 359 -26.60 11.88 18.36
CA PRO A 359 -26.16 11.23 17.12
C PRO A 359 -24.66 10.91 17.13
N LEU A 360 -24.31 9.68 16.72
CA LEU A 360 -22.92 9.21 16.62
C LEU A 360 -22.05 10.09 15.70
N GLN A 361 -22.68 10.78 14.74
CA GLN A 361 -22.01 11.74 13.87
C GLN A 361 -21.29 12.86 14.64
N GLN A 362 -21.78 13.24 15.81
CA GLN A 362 -21.10 14.22 16.67
C GLN A 362 -19.75 13.70 17.18
N PHE A 363 -19.67 12.39 17.47
CA PHE A 363 -18.39 11.74 17.82
C PHE A 363 -17.49 11.64 16.60
N LYS A 364 -18.01 11.13 15.47
CA LYS A 364 -17.25 11.00 14.22
C LYS A 364 -16.64 12.32 13.76
N ARG A 365 -17.33 13.42 14.00
CA ARG A 365 -16.78 14.77 13.74
C ARG A 365 -15.53 15.10 14.57
N ARG A 366 -15.24 14.45 15.66
CA ARG A 366 -14.06 14.65 16.52
C ARG A 366 -12.98 13.59 16.32
N VAL A 367 -13.19 12.67 15.39
CA VAL A 367 -12.29 11.56 15.10
C VAL A 367 -11.84 11.64 13.64
N GLY A 368 -10.52 11.71 13.41
CA GLY A 368 -9.95 11.58 12.08
C GLY A 368 -9.77 10.11 11.74
N LEU A 369 -10.18 9.69 10.54
CA LEU A 369 -10.02 8.32 10.05
C LEU A 369 -9.20 8.30 8.77
N VAL A 370 -8.15 7.46 8.76
CA VAL A 370 -7.41 7.05 7.56
C VAL A 370 -7.49 5.54 7.46
N ALA A 371 -8.11 5.03 6.41
CA ALA A 371 -8.28 3.59 6.21
C ALA A 371 -8.26 3.24 4.71
N PRO A 372 -7.86 2.00 4.34
CA PRO A 372 -7.79 1.59 2.94
C PRO A 372 -9.12 1.72 2.18
N HIS A 373 -10.24 1.32 2.80
CA HIS A 373 -11.56 1.38 2.17
C HIS A 373 -11.98 2.81 1.79
N LEU A 374 -11.51 3.83 2.50
CA LEU A 374 -11.80 5.22 2.10
C LEU A 374 -11.23 5.57 0.72
N GLN A 375 -10.21 4.88 0.23
CA GLN A 375 -9.65 5.15 -1.10
C GLN A 375 -10.53 4.62 -2.21
N THR A 376 -11.23 3.52 -1.97
CA THR A 376 -12.09 2.85 -2.96
C THR A 376 -13.47 3.50 -3.05
N ASP A 377 -13.96 4.01 -1.92
CA ASP A 377 -15.32 4.55 -1.81
C ASP A 377 -15.42 6.04 -2.21
N LEU A 378 -14.28 6.69 -2.51
CA LEU A 378 -14.26 8.11 -2.87
C LEU A 378 -14.67 8.35 -4.31
N PRO A 379 -15.58 9.31 -4.58
CA PRO A 379 -15.85 9.79 -5.93
C PRO A 379 -14.57 10.33 -6.58
N GLN A 380 -14.19 9.75 -7.72
CA GLN A 380 -12.91 10.03 -8.36
C GLN A 380 -12.82 11.42 -8.99
N ASP A 381 -13.96 12.08 -9.18
CA ASP A 381 -14.07 13.42 -9.77
C ASP A 381 -13.95 14.55 -8.74
N LEU A 382 -13.98 14.21 -7.42
CA LEU A 382 -13.73 15.19 -6.38
C LEU A 382 -12.33 15.78 -6.52
N SER A 383 -12.22 17.10 -6.31
CA SER A 383 -10.93 17.73 -6.15
C SER A 383 -10.31 17.38 -4.80
N VAL A 384 -8.98 17.43 -4.72
CA VAL A 384 -8.23 17.27 -3.46
C VAL A 384 -8.74 18.23 -2.38
N SER A 385 -9.01 19.47 -2.77
CA SER A 385 -9.53 20.49 -1.84
C SER A 385 -10.90 20.12 -1.26
N GLU A 386 -11.84 19.65 -2.08
CA GLU A 386 -13.17 19.22 -1.64
C GLU A 386 -13.10 18.01 -0.74
N LEU A 387 -12.26 17.02 -1.09
CA LEU A 387 -12.05 15.86 -0.23
C LEU A 387 -11.51 16.26 1.14
N VAL A 388 -10.53 17.15 1.22
CA VAL A 388 -9.98 17.60 2.51
C VAL A 388 -11.03 18.37 3.30
N GLN A 389 -11.83 19.26 2.65
CA GLN A 389 -12.92 19.99 3.31
C GLN A 389 -13.98 19.05 3.89
N SER A 390 -14.32 17.94 3.20
CA SER A 390 -15.31 16.97 3.67
C SER A 390 -14.94 16.33 5.02
N GLY A 391 -13.65 16.31 5.36
CA GLY A 391 -13.17 15.84 6.65
C GLY A 391 -13.74 16.61 7.85
N ARG A 392 -14.15 17.88 7.66
CA ARG A 392 -14.79 18.67 8.72
C ARG A 392 -16.17 18.16 9.10
N TYR A 393 -16.82 17.46 8.20
CA TYR A 393 -18.18 16.95 8.36
C TYR A 393 -18.21 15.43 8.66
N ALA A 394 -17.05 14.76 8.61
CA ALA A 394 -16.93 13.31 8.65
C ALA A 394 -17.80 12.62 7.56
N SER A 395 -17.90 13.25 6.39
CA SER A 395 -18.65 12.77 5.22
C SER A 395 -17.70 12.40 4.09
N VAL A 396 -18.20 11.67 3.10
CA VAL A 396 -17.55 11.47 1.81
C VAL A 396 -18.13 12.52 0.85
N GLY A 397 -17.27 13.48 0.43
CA GLY A 397 -17.73 14.63 -0.34
C GLY A 397 -18.44 15.72 0.50
N LEU A 398 -18.86 16.75 -0.17
CA LEU A 398 -19.56 17.89 0.43
C LEU A 398 -21.04 17.81 0.06
N ASN A 399 -21.93 17.75 1.06
CA ASN A 399 -23.38 17.77 0.87
C ASN A 399 -23.91 19.22 0.78
N GLU A 400 -23.11 20.18 1.23
CA GLU A 400 -23.42 21.60 1.26
C GLU A 400 -22.22 22.42 0.78
N PRO A 401 -22.41 23.63 0.24
CA PRO A 401 -21.32 24.51 -0.16
C PRO A 401 -20.38 24.79 1.02
N PRO A 402 -19.06 24.65 0.86
CA PRO A 402 -18.11 24.86 1.94
C PRO A 402 -18.06 26.34 2.37
N THR A 403 -17.95 26.55 3.66
CA THR A 403 -17.77 27.89 4.24
C THR A 403 -16.37 28.45 3.98
N ALA A 404 -16.15 29.73 4.22
CA ALA A 404 -14.83 30.36 4.18
C ALA A 404 -13.86 29.71 5.21
N ALA A 405 -14.38 29.31 6.38
CA ALA A 405 -13.64 28.64 7.42
C ALA A 405 -13.19 27.23 6.97
N ASP A 406 -14.03 26.49 6.23
CA ASP A 406 -13.69 25.17 5.69
C ASP A 406 -12.58 25.26 4.65
N ARG A 407 -12.70 26.21 3.74
CA ARG A 407 -11.66 26.48 2.73
C ARG A 407 -10.32 26.87 3.36
N THR A 408 -10.35 27.67 4.43
CA THR A 408 -9.15 28.08 5.15
C THR A 408 -8.50 26.90 5.88
N ALA A 409 -9.31 26.08 6.57
CA ALA A 409 -8.83 24.87 7.25
C ALA A 409 -8.22 23.88 6.26
N ALA A 410 -8.87 23.65 5.11
CA ALA A 410 -8.34 22.76 4.07
C ALA A 410 -7.01 23.28 3.50
N ARG A 411 -6.89 24.58 3.22
CA ARG A 411 -5.62 25.17 2.76
C ARG A 411 -4.50 24.96 3.78
N ARG A 412 -4.77 25.13 5.07
CA ARG A 412 -3.79 24.86 6.15
C ARG A 412 -3.39 23.38 6.19
N ALA A 413 -4.36 22.47 6.15
CA ALA A 413 -4.09 21.04 6.13
C ALA A 413 -3.26 20.64 4.90
N LEU A 414 -3.61 21.13 3.71
CA LEU A 414 -2.83 20.87 2.48
C LEU A 414 -1.41 21.42 2.58
N ALA A 415 -1.20 22.57 3.22
CA ALA A 415 0.12 23.13 3.44
C ALA A 415 0.97 22.26 4.37
N VAL A 416 0.38 21.77 5.47
CA VAL A 416 1.06 20.87 6.42
C VAL A 416 1.57 19.62 5.71
N PHE A 417 0.82 19.04 4.77
CA PHE A 417 1.18 17.82 4.06
C PHE A 417 1.88 18.06 2.70
N GLY A 418 2.24 19.32 2.36
CA GLY A 418 2.94 19.65 1.12
C GLY A 418 2.12 19.33 -0.15
N LEU A 419 0.79 19.54 -0.10
CA LEU A 419 -0.17 19.16 -1.14
C LEU A 419 -0.81 20.38 -1.84
N GLN A 420 -0.32 21.61 -1.60
CA GLN A 420 -0.94 22.83 -2.12
C GLN A 420 -1.04 22.82 -3.65
N THR A 421 -0.03 22.32 -4.33
CA THR A 421 0.01 22.24 -5.80
C THR A 421 -0.94 21.20 -6.39
N LEU A 422 -1.54 20.37 -5.54
CA LEU A 422 -2.50 19.35 -5.94
C LEU A 422 -3.95 19.73 -5.62
N ALA A 423 -4.19 20.87 -4.97
CA ALA A 423 -5.49 21.26 -4.40
C ALA A 423 -6.65 21.20 -5.41
N THR A 424 -6.41 21.58 -6.66
CA THR A 424 -7.41 21.62 -7.75
C THR A 424 -7.47 20.35 -8.57
N ARG A 425 -6.55 19.38 -8.36
CA ARG A 425 -6.57 18.11 -9.09
C ARG A 425 -7.69 17.21 -8.61
N THR A 426 -8.19 16.40 -9.53
CA THR A 426 -9.14 15.33 -9.19
C THR A 426 -8.41 14.12 -8.60
N LEU A 427 -9.12 13.32 -7.80
CA LEU A 427 -8.52 12.16 -7.14
C LEU A 427 -7.98 11.12 -8.12
N ARG A 428 -8.60 10.97 -9.30
CA ARG A 428 -8.14 10.07 -10.38
C ARG A 428 -6.76 10.42 -10.94
N GLU A 429 -6.31 11.67 -10.77
CA GLU A 429 -5.01 12.15 -11.26
C GLU A 429 -3.88 11.88 -10.28
N LEU A 430 -4.20 11.46 -9.05
CA LEU A 430 -3.23 11.25 -7.99
C LEU A 430 -2.58 9.87 -8.08
N SER A 431 -1.30 9.82 -7.70
CA SER A 431 -0.68 8.55 -7.36
C SER A 431 -1.25 8.01 -6.05
N TYR A 432 -1.09 6.69 -5.82
CA TYR A 432 -1.53 6.06 -4.58
C TYR A 432 -0.97 6.77 -3.32
N GLY A 433 0.34 7.05 -3.31
CA GLY A 433 0.98 7.76 -2.21
C GLY A 433 0.47 9.20 -2.02
N GLN A 434 0.17 9.92 -3.12
CA GLN A 434 -0.43 11.25 -3.05
C GLN A 434 -1.83 11.18 -2.44
N LEU A 435 -2.66 10.26 -2.91
CA LEU A 435 -4.01 10.05 -2.36
C LEU A 435 -3.94 9.72 -0.86
N ARG A 436 -2.99 8.88 -0.45
CA ARG A 436 -2.80 8.54 0.97
C ARG A 436 -2.47 9.79 1.80
N ARG A 437 -1.57 10.65 1.34
CA ARG A 437 -1.25 11.93 2.00
C ARG A 437 -2.46 12.87 2.06
N VAL A 438 -3.29 12.89 1.03
CA VAL A 438 -4.55 13.64 1.01
C VAL A 438 -5.52 13.13 2.08
N LEU A 439 -5.61 11.82 2.29
CA LEU A 439 -6.43 11.25 3.37
C LEU A 439 -5.92 11.64 4.76
N PHE A 440 -4.61 11.75 4.96
CA PHE A 440 -4.07 12.33 6.19
C PHE A 440 -4.47 13.80 6.34
N ALA A 441 -4.33 14.61 5.31
CA ALA A 441 -4.77 16.01 5.34
C ALA A 441 -6.27 16.13 5.65
N ARG A 442 -7.11 15.23 5.10
CA ARG A 442 -8.53 15.15 5.40
C ARG A 442 -8.80 14.79 6.87
N ALA A 443 -8.11 13.80 7.41
CA ALA A 443 -8.26 13.39 8.81
C ALA A 443 -7.81 14.50 9.78
N TRP A 444 -6.89 15.35 9.33
CA TRP A 444 -6.29 16.44 10.09
C TRP A 444 -6.93 17.81 9.87
N VAL A 445 -7.86 17.99 8.98
CA VAL A 445 -8.41 19.29 8.58
C VAL A 445 -9.02 20.11 9.73
N ARG A 446 -9.14 19.51 10.89
CA ARG A 446 -9.57 20.11 12.17
C ARG A 446 -8.86 19.43 13.34
N PRO A 447 -8.78 20.09 14.51
CA PRO A 447 -8.31 19.45 15.73
C PRO A 447 -9.13 18.20 16.02
N ALA A 448 -8.49 17.03 15.98
CA ALA A 448 -9.12 15.75 16.28
C ALA A 448 -8.80 15.33 17.72
N ALA A 449 -9.82 14.88 18.47
CA ALA A 449 -9.59 14.28 19.77
C ALA A 449 -8.88 12.92 19.64
N MET A 450 -9.12 12.23 18.53
CA MET A 450 -8.51 10.93 18.23
C MET A 450 -8.28 10.77 16.73
N LEU A 451 -7.15 10.17 16.36
CA LEU A 451 -6.85 9.70 15.00
C LEU A 451 -6.86 8.18 14.98
N LEU A 452 -7.66 7.62 14.09
CA LEU A 452 -7.75 6.19 13.80
C LEU A 452 -7.06 5.95 12.44
N LEU A 453 -5.97 5.20 12.45
CA LEU A 453 -5.10 5.01 11.30
C LEU A 453 -5.01 3.50 10.99
N ASP A 454 -5.81 3.05 10.03
CA ASP A 454 -5.78 1.64 9.59
C ASP A 454 -4.78 1.48 8.45
N GLU A 455 -3.71 0.73 8.71
CA GLU A 455 -2.60 0.51 7.78
C GLU A 455 -2.09 1.81 7.13
N PRO A 456 -1.77 2.85 7.92
CA PRO A 456 -1.55 4.20 7.39
C PRO A 456 -0.38 4.29 6.42
N PHE A 457 0.60 3.39 6.52
CA PHE A 457 1.85 3.43 5.76
C PHE A 457 1.88 2.49 4.56
N SER A 458 0.82 1.72 4.33
CA SER A 458 0.72 0.85 3.15
C SER A 458 0.89 1.66 1.87
N GLY A 459 1.83 1.26 1.01
CA GLY A 459 2.14 1.95 -0.26
C GLY A 459 2.96 3.24 -0.13
N LEU A 460 3.47 3.57 1.05
CA LEU A 460 4.36 4.72 1.25
C LEU A 460 5.82 4.27 1.33
N ASP A 461 6.71 5.09 0.77
CA ASP A 461 8.15 4.91 0.93
C ASP A 461 8.62 5.35 2.33
N GLY A 462 9.80 4.88 2.72
CA GLY A 462 10.37 5.17 4.04
C GLY A 462 10.51 6.66 4.37
N PRO A 463 10.96 7.53 3.44
CA PRO A 463 11.00 8.98 3.66
C PRO A 463 9.62 9.56 3.96
N THR A 464 8.60 9.25 3.13
CA THR A 464 7.22 9.74 3.32
C THR A 464 6.61 9.21 4.63
N GLN A 465 6.89 7.95 4.99
CA GLN A 465 6.45 7.40 6.28
C GLN A 465 7.05 8.16 7.45
N ARG A 466 8.36 8.44 7.44
CA ARG A 466 9.02 9.22 8.50
C ARG A 466 8.45 10.63 8.60
N GLU A 467 8.28 11.32 7.48
CA GLU A 467 7.66 12.64 7.44
C GLU A 467 6.28 12.65 8.10
N LEU A 468 5.43 11.64 7.81
CA LEU A 468 4.11 11.53 8.42
C LEU A 468 4.20 11.26 9.94
N LEU A 469 5.11 10.39 10.38
CA LEU A 469 5.32 10.11 11.81
C LEU A 469 5.78 11.35 12.57
N GLU A 470 6.73 12.12 12.02
CA GLU A 470 7.21 13.39 12.60
C GLU A 470 6.07 14.42 12.76
N ARG A 471 5.07 14.39 11.87
CA ARG A 471 3.90 15.26 11.95
C ARG A 471 2.86 14.78 12.97
N LEU A 472 2.80 13.48 13.27
CA LEU A 472 1.89 12.92 14.27
C LEU A 472 2.37 13.15 15.70
N GLU A 473 3.67 13.18 15.95
CA GLU A 473 4.23 13.30 17.30
C GLU A 473 3.76 14.57 18.06
N PRO A 474 3.74 15.79 17.47
CA PRO A 474 3.27 16.99 18.16
C PRO A 474 1.82 16.90 18.62
N LEU A 475 0.95 16.17 17.88
CA LEU A 475 -0.47 16.05 18.22
C LEU A 475 -0.71 15.31 19.53
N LEU A 476 0.09 14.29 19.81
CA LEU A 476 0.00 13.63 21.10
C LEU A 476 0.35 14.58 22.25
N ALA A 477 1.32 15.48 22.03
CA ALA A 477 1.67 16.50 23.02
C ALA A 477 0.51 17.47 23.28
N GLU A 478 -0.33 17.73 22.26
CA GLU A 478 -1.56 18.56 22.34
C GLU A 478 -2.75 17.78 22.92
N GLY A 479 -2.61 16.49 23.19
CA GLY A 479 -3.64 15.64 23.81
C GLY A 479 -4.46 14.81 22.83
N THR A 480 -4.20 14.86 21.51
CA THR A 480 -4.81 13.96 20.54
C THR A 480 -4.40 12.50 20.82
N ALA A 481 -5.34 11.57 20.86
CA ALA A 481 -5.01 10.15 20.89
C ALA A 481 -4.75 9.63 19.46
N VAL A 482 -3.86 8.66 19.33
CA VAL A 482 -3.61 7.96 18.06
C VAL A 482 -3.80 6.46 18.27
N VAL A 483 -4.62 5.82 17.45
CA VAL A 483 -4.72 4.36 17.38
C VAL A 483 -4.38 3.95 15.96
N MET A 484 -3.30 3.19 15.79
CA MET A 484 -2.85 2.77 14.46
C MET A 484 -2.67 1.27 14.36
N THR A 485 -3.06 0.71 13.22
CA THR A 485 -2.73 -0.68 12.89
C THR A 485 -1.45 -0.71 12.06
N VAL A 486 -0.57 -1.63 12.37
CA VAL A 486 0.67 -1.86 11.63
C VAL A 486 0.95 -3.34 11.47
N HIS A 487 1.72 -3.69 10.45
CA HIS A 487 2.10 -5.08 10.18
C HIS A 487 3.47 -5.43 10.75
N ARG A 488 4.37 -4.46 10.85
CA ARG A 488 5.76 -4.68 11.22
C ARG A 488 6.17 -3.79 12.38
N ARG A 489 7.03 -4.31 13.22
CA ARG A 489 7.58 -3.53 14.32
C ARG A 489 8.43 -2.35 13.85
N SER A 490 9.06 -2.44 12.70
CA SER A 490 9.80 -1.32 12.08
C SER A 490 8.92 -0.13 11.68
N GLU A 491 7.61 -0.32 11.63
CA GLU A 491 6.63 0.73 11.35
C GLU A 491 6.12 1.42 12.62
N TRP A 492 6.52 0.96 13.81
CA TRP A 492 6.08 1.53 15.06
C TRP A 492 6.69 2.92 15.27
N PRO A 493 5.87 3.92 15.64
CA PRO A 493 6.40 5.23 15.97
C PRO A 493 7.23 5.18 17.25
N GLY A 494 8.32 5.95 17.32
CA GLY A 494 9.14 6.05 18.52
C GLY A 494 8.41 6.65 19.73
N PHE A 495 7.29 7.31 19.49
CA PHE A 495 6.40 7.88 20.51
C PHE A 495 5.24 6.96 20.93
N CYS A 496 5.23 5.70 20.50
CA CYS A 496 4.23 4.70 20.90
C CYS A 496 4.21 4.55 22.42
N THR A 497 3.03 4.72 23.03
CA THR A 497 2.85 4.60 24.49
C THR A 497 2.25 3.26 24.90
N HIS A 498 1.42 2.68 24.05
CA HIS A 498 0.68 1.45 24.33
C HIS A 498 0.66 0.53 23.11
N GLU A 499 0.56 -0.75 23.38
CA GLU A 499 0.36 -1.77 22.34
C GLU A 499 -0.84 -2.64 22.64
N LEU A 500 -1.49 -3.11 21.59
CA LEU A 500 -2.55 -4.09 21.63
C LEU A 500 -2.25 -5.19 20.62
N GLU A 501 -2.03 -6.40 21.12
CA GLU A 501 -1.81 -7.60 20.33
C GLU A 501 -3.13 -8.37 20.13
N LEU A 502 -3.54 -8.52 18.86
CA LEU A 502 -4.72 -9.29 18.48
C LEU A 502 -4.33 -10.62 17.83
N ALA A 503 -5.01 -11.70 18.25
CA ALA A 503 -4.92 -13.00 17.62
C ALA A 503 -6.31 -13.65 17.55
N ARG A 504 -6.73 -14.02 16.34
CA ARG A 504 -8.03 -14.69 16.10
C ARG A 504 -9.21 -13.98 16.76
N GLY A 505 -9.27 -12.66 16.63
CA GLY A 505 -10.35 -11.84 17.20
C GLY A 505 -10.28 -11.62 18.71
N ARG A 506 -9.24 -12.07 19.42
CA ARG A 506 -9.08 -11.93 20.88
C ARG A 506 -7.85 -11.09 21.21
N VAL A 507 -7.90 -10.36 22.32
CA VAL A 507 -6.76 -9.64 22.87
C VAL A 507 -5.81 -10.63 23.55
N ARG A 508 -4.55 -10.65 23.11
CA ARG A 508 -3.46 -11.37 23.77
C ARG A 508 -2.74 -10.48 24.77
N TYR A 509 -2.59 -9.22 24.43
CA TYR A 509 -2.00 -8.23 25.30
C TYR A 509 -2.62 -6.86 25.02
N ALA A 510 -2.85 -6.07 26.04
CA ALA A 510 -3.23 -4.66 25.95
C ALA A 510 -2.60 -3.91 27.12
N GLY A 511 -1.71 -2.97 26.86
CA GLY A 511 -1.01 -2.25 27.92
C GLY A 511 0.11 -1.36 27.40
N PRO A 512 1.00 -0.89 28.28
CA PRO A 512 2.16 -0.11 27.89
C PRO A 512 3.00 -0.83 26.83
N ALA A 513 3.54 -0.06 25.86
CA ALA A 513 4.36 -0.65 24.80
C ALA A 513 5.59 -1.34 25.39
N ARG A 514 5.77 -2.61 25.07
CA ARG A 514 6.94 -3.39 25.54
C ARG A 514 8.16 -2.94 24.76
N VAL A 515 9.15 -2.40 25.46
CA VAL A 515 10.46 -2.11 24.89
C VAL A 515 11.16 -3.45 24.65
N VAL A 516 11.46 -3.76 23.40
CA VAL A 516 12.36 -4.89 23.09
C VAL A 516 13.77 -4.35 23.27
N SER A 517 14.44 -4.87 24.29
CA SER A 517 15.87 -4.70 24.53
C SER A 517 16.70 -5.26 23.39
#